data_b26f25f2cc5cd295cb5c562a60680d1d
#
_entry.id   b26f25f2cc5cd295cb5c562a60680d1d
#
_cell.length_a   1.000
_cell.length_b   1.000
_cell.length_c   1.000
_cell.angle_alpha   90.00
_cell.angle_beta   90.00
_cell.angle_gamma   90.00
#
_symmetry.space_group_name_H-M   'P 1'
#
loop_
_entity.id
_entity.type
_entity.pdbx_description
1 polymer ?
#
loop_
_entity_poly.entity_id
_entity_poly.type
_entity_poly.pdbx_seq_one_letter_code
_entity_poly.pdbx_strand_id
1 'polypeptide(L)'
;MRARLVTPENKKWWTLAAVSVGLFMIMLDNTVVNVALPSMRQSLHMSLSELEWVVAGYALTFAAFMLTGGKLADYVGRRLIFMVGLAVFTGASLACGLAPNGGFLIGARVVQGLGGALMNPATLSIITATFPPRERGKAIGIWAGVSGMALAIGPLVGGLLTEHVNWNWIFFINVPVGIVGLLAIPLFIDESRDTSSEQRLDLPGLVASAVGLFSLTYAFIEANQYGWGSGRILGSFAVAAVALTVFLLLERHQRAPMLDLSLFRNRTFSGANGSMLFVGLAMFGTFFYVSLYMQNVLHYSPVETGASFLPMTLLIIVIAPRAGALTDKVGSRWLVGLGMTLLAVMLFYYSQLGASESFWAILPGLLIGGIGMGMTMTPVTAAAMSAVAVDKAGIGSAVLNSSRQVGGSLGIAVMGAIVATGSDFLSGFHDALKVGALLCLVGAGVAVFAVRKIEHPHHAHDAPAAVEAA
;
A
#
# COMPACT_ATOMS: atom_id res chain seq x y z
N MET A 1 27.12 27.86 7.79
CA MET A 1 25.64 27.75 7.86
C MET A 1 25.17 26.45 8.52
N ARG A 2 25.87 25.31 8.31
CA ARG A 2 25.57 24.00 8.90
C ARG A 2 25.49 23.99 10.43
N ALA A 3 26.40 24.68 11.12
CA ALA A 3 26.50 24.67 12.60
C ALA A 3 25.42 25.47 13.36
N ARG A 4 24.59 26.29 12.67
CA ARG A 4 23.55 27.11 13.31
C ARG A 4 22.14 26.52 13.24
N LEU A 5 21.87 25.61 12.30
CA LEU A 5 20.54 25.03 12.08
C LEU A 5 20.38 23.59 12.61
N VAL A 6 21.49 22.83 12.72
CA VAL A 6 21.46 21.41 13.12
C VAL A 6 22.28 21.26 14.40
N THR A 7 21.58 21.16 15.53
CA THR A 7 22.16 20.79 16.81
C THR A 7 22.01 19.26 17.02
N PRO A 8 22.83 18.61 17.87
CA PRO A 8 22.65 17.19 18.19
C PRO A 8 21.24 16.85 18.67
N GLU A 9 20.58 17.79 19.35
CA GLU A 9 19.23 17.60 19.90
C GLU A 9 18.13 17.65 18.84
N ASN A 10 18.27 18.52 17.81
CA ASN A 10 17.25 18.68 16.77
C ASN A 10 17.51 17.81 15.52
N LYS A 11 18.69 17.22 15.38
CA LYS A 11 19.07 16.39 14.23
C LYS A 11 18.10 15.24 13.98
N LYS A 12 17.63 14.58 15.06
CA LYS A 12 16.64 13.48 14.96
C LYS A 12 15.33 13.92 14.32
N TRP A 13 14.89 15.16 14.55
CA TRP A 13 13.67 15.70 13.96
C TRP A 13 13.86 16.04 12.48
N TRP A 14 15.04 16.54 12.08
CA TRP A 14 15.39 16.71 10.68
C TRP A 14 15.48 15.38 9.94
N THR A 15 16.01 14.34 10.58
CA THR A 15 15.99 12.97 10.06
C THR A 15 14.54 12.50 9.83
N LEU A 16 13.67 12.69 10.82
CA LEU A 16 12.25 12.35 10.70
C LEU A 16 11.59 13.10 9.53
N ALA A 17 11.84 14.40 9.40
CA ALA A 17 11.31 15.20 8.30
C ALA A 17 11.78 14.66 6.94
N ALA A 18 13.07 14.36 6.78
CA ALA A 18 13.63 13.86 5.53
C ALA A 18 13.03 12.51 5.12
N VAL A 19 12.91 11.54 6.05
CA VAL A 19 12.29 10.24 5.73
C VAL A 19 10.79 10.34 5.51
N SER A 20 10.12 11.28 6.20
CA SER A 20 8.69 11.53 6.02
C SER A 20 8.37 12.15 4.67
N VAL A 21 9.25 12.99 4.11
CA VAL A 21 9.11 13.51 2.74
C VAL A 21 9.18 12.37 1.72
N GLY A 22 10.13 11.44 1.85
CA GLY A 22 10.18 10.27 0.98
C GLY A 22 8.93 9.39 1.07
N LEU A 23 8.42 9.16 2.29
CA LEU A 23 7.17 8.44 2.48
C LEU A 23 5.98 9.18 1.88
N PHE A 24 5.92 10.51 2.05
CA PHE A 24 4.88 11.34 1.46
C PHE A 24 4.83 11.19 -0.06
N MET A 25 5.99 11.21 -0.73
CA MET A 25 6.08 11.01 -2.19
C MET A 25 5.48 9.66 -2.60
N ILE A 26 5.86 8.56 -1.92
CA ILE A 26 5.36 7.21 -2.20
C ILE A 26 3.84 7.14 -2.02
N MET A 27 3.32 7.70 -0.92
CA MET A 27 1.90 7.62 -0.57
C MET A 27 1.03 8.52 -1.46
N LEU A 28 1.54 9.70 -1.81
CA LEU A 28 0.90 10.60 -2.76
C LEU A 28 0.78 9.93 -4.14
N ASP A 29 1.86 9.35 -4.63
CA ASP A 29 1.92 8.68 -5.93
C ASP A 29 0.91 7.53 -6.04
N ASN A 30 0.67 6.80 -4.96
CA ASN A 30 -0.33 5.71 -4.94
C ASN A 30 -1.78 6.18 -5.20
N THR A 31 -2.10 7.44 -4.97
CA THR A 31 -3.48 7.94 -5.06
C THR A 31 -3.68 8.98 -6.15
N VAL A 32 -2.68 9.82 -6.41
CA VAL A 32 -2.74 10.88 -7.43
C VAL A 32 -2.96 10.33 -8.83
N VAL A 33 -2.40 9.16 -9.12
CA VAL A 33 -2.47 8.50 -10.43
C VAL A 33 -3.91 8.13 -10.81
N ASN A 34 -4.73 7.68 -9.85
CA ASN A 34 -6.08 7.18 -10.15
C ASN A 34 -6.98 8.24 -10.80
N VAL A 35 -6.86 9.49 -10.40
CA VAL A 35 -7.66 10.60 -10.97
C VAL A 35 -7.18 10.99 -12.37
N ALA A 36 -5.90 10.75 -12.68
CA ALA A 36 -5.30 11.10 -13.97
C ALA A 36 -5.49 10.00 -15.04
N LEU A 37 -5.96 8.80 -14.69
CA LEU A 37 -6.08 7.67 -15.61
C LEU A 37 -6.88 7.97 -16.90
N PRO A 38 -8.06 8.62 -16.84
CA PRO A 38 -8.80 8.95 -18.07
C PRO A 38 -8.03 9.91 -18.99
N SER A 39 -7.33 10.88 -18.42
CA SER A 39 -6.49 11.83 -19.19
C SER A 39 -5.29 11.14 -19.84
N MET A 40 -4.65 10.20 -19.13
CA MET A 40 -3.58 9.35 -19.69
C MET A 40 -4.11 8.51 -20.84
N ARG A 41 -5.30 7.88 -20.67
CA ARG A 41 -5.95 7.09 -21.70
C ARG A 41 -6.16 7.87 -22.99
N GLN A 42 -6.68 9.07 -22.88
CA GLN A 42 -6.93 9.94 -24.03
C GLN A 42 -5.60 10.41 -24.68
N SER A 43 -4.64 10.87 -23.87
CA SER A 43 -3.39 11.44 -24.36
C SER A 43 -2.47 10.39 -25.03
N LEU A 44 -2.39 9.19 -24.47
CA LEU A 44 -1.49 8.12 -24.92
C LEU A 44 -2.23 7.01 -25.71
N HIS A 45 -3.53 7.18 -25.98
CA HIS A 45 -4.40 6.21 -26.67
C HIS A 45 -4.35 4.80 -26.05
N MET A 46 -4.41 4.74 -24.73
CA MET A 46 -4.25 3.50 -23.97
C MET A 46 -5.56 2.70 -23.90
N SER A 47 -5.42 1.37 -23.90
CA SER A 47 -6.48 0.43 -23.57
C SER A 47 -6.77 0.42 -22.05
N LEU A 48 -7.86 -0.21 -21.63
CA LEU A 48 -8.18 -0.38 -20.21
C LEU A 48 -7.12 -1.23 -19.51
N SER A 49 -6.66 -2.33 -20.14
CA SER A 49 -5.61 -3.19 -19.58
C SER A 49 -4.28 -2.46 -19.41
N GLU A 50 -3.92 -1.55 -20.33
CA GLU A 50 -2.72 -0.72 -20.12
C GLU A 50 -2.86 0.23 -18.94
N LEU A 51 -4.05 0.80 -18.69
CA LEU A 51 -4.30 1.61 -17.48
C LEU A 51 -4.18 0.79 -16.19
N GLU A 52 -4.71 -0.43 -16.20
CA GLU A 52 -4.57 -1.37 -15.10
C GLU A 52 -3.09 -1.67 -14.82
N TRP A 53 -2.28 -1.87 -15.88
CA TRP A 53 -0.84 -2.08 -15.77
C TRP A 53 -0.08 -0.86 -15.22
N VAL A 54 -0.50 0.37 -15.50
CA VAL A 54 0.10 1.59 -14.92
C VAL A 54 0.05 1.56 -13.39
N VAL A 55 -1.03 1.06 -12.81
CA VAL A 55 -1.18 0.96 -11.35
C VAL A 55 -0.65 -0.38 -10.83
N ALA A 56 -1.02 -1.49 -11.46
CA ALA A 56 -0.64 -2.83 -11.01
C ALA A 56 0.88 -3.07 -11.13
N GLY A 57 1.52 -2.61 -12.20
CA GLY A 57 2.96 -2.78 -12.40
C GLY A 57 3.80 -2.14 -11.30
N TYR A 58 3.42 -0.92 -10.88
CA TYR A 58 4.01 -0.25 -9.72
C TYR A 58 3.79 -1.04 -8.43
N ALA A 59 2.53 -1.41 -8.14
CA ALA A 59 2.16 -2.09 -6.90
C ALA A 59 2.84 -3.46 -6.77
N LEU A 60 2.92 -4.24 -7.85
CA LEU A 60 3.58 -5.54 -7.88
C LEU A 60 5.08 -5.44 -7.63
N THR A 61 5.75 -4.53 -8.34
CA THR A 61 7.19 -4.32 -8.14
C THR A 61 7.47 -3.86 -6.72
N PHE A 62 6.67 -2.93 -6.22
CA PHE A 62 6.75 -2.47 -4.85
C PHE A 62 6.61 -3.64 -3.86
N ALA A 63 5.59 -4.51 -4.04
CA ALA A 63 5.37 -5.66 -3.17
C ALA A 63 6.49 -6.69 -3.23
N ALA A 64 6.92 -7.06 -4.44
CA ALA A 64 7.94 -8.08 -4.66
C ALA A 64 9.30 -7.70 -4.06
N PHE A 65 9.69 -6.43 -4.19
CA PHE A 65 11.00 -5.96 -3.74
C PHE A 65 11.02 -5.39 -2.32
N MET A 66 9.87 -5.20 -1.67
CA MET A 66 9.79 -4.54 -0.36
C MET A 66 10.56 -5.29 0.74
N LEU A 67 10.43 -6.61 0.81
CA LEU A 67 11.15 -7.44 1.80
C LEU A 67 12.66 -7.44 1.53
N THR A 68 13.03 -7.60 0.26
CA THR A 68 14.44 -7.54 -0.17
C THR A 68 15.03 -6.15 0.09
N GLY A 69 14.27 -5.08 -0.19
CA GLY A 69 14.67 -3.70 0.08
C GLY A 69 14.97 -3.45 1.55
N GLY A 70 14.15 -4.00 2.44
CA GLY A 70 14.37 -3.94 3.89
C GLY A 70 15.67 -4.64 4.32
N LYS A 71 15.87 -5.89 3.89
CA LYS A 71 17.13 -6.63 4.15
C LYS A 71 18.34 -5.91 3.56
N LEU A 72 18.22 -5.39 2.35
CA LEU A 72 19.30 -4.67 1.69
C LEU A 72 19.67 -3.39 2.46
N ALA A 73 18.69 -2.67 2.98
CA ALA A 73 18.90 -1.49 3.81
C ALA A 73 19.66 -1.82 5.11
N ASP A 74 19.30 -2.90 5.77
CA ASP A 74 19.98 -3.34 6.99
C ASP A 74 21.41 -3.82 6.70
N TYR A 75 21.65 -4.51 5.59
CA TYR A 75 22.96 -5.05 5.21
C TYR A 75 23.92 -3.99 4.65
N VAL A 76 23.50 -3.25 3.62
CA VAL A 76 24.36 -2.31 2.90
C VAL A 76 24.46 -0.96 3.63
N GLY A 77 23.35 -0.51 4.19
CA GLY A 77 23.23 0.76 4.89
C GLY A 77 21.88 1.42 4.63
N ARG A 78 21.21 1.81 5.69
CA ARG A 78 19.84 2.34 5.67
C ARG A 78 19.75 3.67 4.91
N ARG A 79 20.67 4.59 5.17
CA ARG A 79 20.76 5.85 4.46
C ARG A 79 21.05 5.65 2.98
N LEU A 80 22.04 4.78 2.65
CA LEU A 80 22.43 4.54 1.27
C LEU A 80 21.27 3.95 0.46
N ILE A 81 20.60 2.93 0.98
CA ILE A 81 19.47 2.29 0.27
C ILE A 81 18.28 3.25 0.14
N PHE A 82 18.02 4.06 1.17
CA PHE A 82 17.00 5.10 1.07
C PHE A 82 17.33 6.13 -0.02
N MET A 83 18.59 6.57 -0.14
CA MET A 83 19.05 7.47 -1.20
C MET A 83 18.94 6.84 -2.59
N VAL A 84 19.39 5.59 -2.75
CA VAL A 84 19.28 4.85 -4.01
C VAL A 84 17.80 4.71 -4.40
N GLY A 85 16.94 4.31 -3.46
CA GLY A 85 15.50 4.22 -3.69
C GLY A 85 14.91 5.55 -4.13
N LEU A 86 15.27 6.65 -3.45
CA LEU A 86 14.81 8.00 -3.80
C LEU A 86 15.30 8.43 -5.19
N ALA A 87 16.56 8.14 -5.54
CA ALA A 87 17.10 8.45 -6.85
C ALA A 87 16.37 7.67 -7.96
N VAL A 88 16.15 6.36 -7.76
CA VAL A 88 15.40 5.51 -8.69
C VAL A 88 13.97 5.99 -8.82
N PHE A 89 13.29 6.27 -7.70
CA PHE A 89 11.91 6.77 -7.69
C PHE A 89 11.78 8.11 -8.43
N THR A 90 12.69 9.05 -8.15
CA THR A 90 12.69 10.38 -8.77
C THR A 90 12.98 10.31 -10.27
N GLY A 91 13.99 9.52 -10.67
CA GLY A 91 14.35 9.33 -12.08
C GLY A 91 13.24 8.62 -12.86
N ALA A 92 12.62 7.59 -12.27
CA ALA A 92 11.48 6.90 -12.87
C ALA A 92 10.24 7.81 -12.92
N SER A 93 10.01 8.67 -11.92
CA SER A 93 8.93 9.66 -11.94
C SER A 93 9.13 10.66 -13.09
N LEU A 94 10.36 11.14 -13.30
CA LEU A 94 10.68 11.96 -14.47
C LEU A 94 10.38 11.21 -15.78
N ALA A 95 10.78 9.94 -15.88
CA ALA A 95 10.50 9.12 -17.04
C ALA A 95 8.98 8.92 -17.26
N CYS A 96 8.19 8.68 -16.19
CA CYS A 96 6.74 8.61 -16.27
C CYS A 96 6.14 9.91 -16.84
N GLY A 97 6.59 11.06 -16.35
CA GLY A 97 6.13 12.37 -16.84
C GLY A 97 6.53 12.67 -18.29
N LEU A 98 7.58 12.05 -18.82
CA LEU A 98 8.05 12.18 -20.19
C LEU A 98 7.57 11.04 -21.11
N ALA A 99 6.70 10.17 -20.66
CA ALA A 99 6.31 8.97 -21.38
C ALA A 99 5.66 9.28 -22.76
N PRO A 100 6.20 8.75 -23.86
CA PRO A 100 5.66 8.98 -25.21
C PRO A 100 4.51 8.04 -25.58
N ASN A 101 4.33 6.95 -24.84
CA ASN A 101 3.30 5.94 -25.06
C ASN A 101 3.03 5.12 -23.78
N GLY A 102 1.95 4.34 -23.79
CA GLY A 102 1.52 3.53 -22.64
C GLY A 102 2.54 2.50 -22.20
N GLY A 103 3.19 1.78 -23.12
CA GLY A 103 4.20 0.77 -22.81
C GLY A 103 5.41 1.35 -22.07
N PHE A 104 5.88 2.53 -22.51
CA PHE A 104 6.96 3.24 -21.81
C PHE A 104 6.54 3.67 -20.42
N LEU A 105 5.32 4.23 -20.28
CA LEU A 105 4.77 4.62 -18.98
C LEU A 105 4.71 3.44 -18.01
N ILE A 106 4.20 2.28 -18.45
CA ILE A 106 4.14 1.06 -17.65
C ILE A 106 5.54 0.62 -17.21
N GLY A 107 6.53 0.59 -18.13
CA GLY A 107 7.91 0.26 -17.80
C GLY A 107 8.52 1.21 -16.76
N ALA A 108 8.30 2.51 -16.91
CA ALA A 108 8.75 3.51 -15.95
C ALA A 108 8.06 3.36 -14.58
N ARG A 109 6.78 2.99 -14.53
CA ARG A 109 6.03 2.68 -13.31
C ARG A 109 6.59 1.45 -12.57
N VAL A 110 6.97 0.40 -13.30
CA VAL A 110 7.65 -0.79 -12.74
C VAL A 110 8.96 -0.37 -12.06
N VAL A 111 9.78 0.46 -12.71
CA VAL A 111 11.02 0.97 -12.13
C VAL A 111 10.75 1.90 -10.93
N GLN A 112 9.71 2.73 -10.99
CA GLN A 112 9.30 3.59 -9.88
C GLN A 112 8.87 2.79 -8.65
N GLY A 113 8.16 1.66 -8.85
CA GLY A 113 7.80 0.72 -7.80
C GLY A 113 9.01 0.13 -7.09
N LEU A 114 10.10 -0.18 -7.82
CA LEU A 114 11.36 -0.62 -7.23
C LEU A 114 11.96 0.48 -6.32
N GLY A 115 11.97 1.74 -6.77
CA GLY A 115 12.41 2.87 -5.96
C GLY A 115 11.64 2.98 -4.64
N GLY A 116 10.31 2.90 -4.71
CA GLY A 116 9.44 2.92 -3.55
C GLY A 116 9.67 1.74 -2.60
N ALA A 117 9.91 0.54 -3.14
CA ALA A 117 10.20 -0.68 -2.37
C ALA A 117 11.51 -0.59 -1.57
N LEU A 118 12.51 0.09 -2.09
CA LEU A 118 13.77 0.35 -1.39
C LEU A 118 13.61 1.42 -0.31
N MET A 119 12.84 2.47 -0.59
CA MET A 119 12.64 3.59 0.34
C MET A 119 11.78 3.21 1.55
N ASN A 120 10.64 2.58 1.34
CA ASN A 120 9.60 2.44 2.37
C ASN A 120 10.10 1.75 3.64
N PRO A 121 10.69 0.52 3.62
CA PRO A 121 11.20 -0.13 4.82
C PRO A 121 12.38 0.63 5.44
N ALA A 122 13.23 1.26 4.62
CA ALA A 122 14.35 2.04 5.11
C ALA A 122 13.91 3.23 5.96
N THR A 123 12.74 3.87 5.67
CA THR A 123 12.24 4.99 6.47
C THR A 123 12.00 4.60 7.92
N LEU A 124 11.34 3.47 8.16
CA LEU A 124 11.04 3.00 9.51
C LEU A 124 12.30 2.53 10.25
N SER A 125 13.20 1.84 9.54
CA SER A 125 14.51 1.42 10.09
C SER A 125 15.37 2.61 10.48
N ILE A 126 15.39 3.69 9.70
CA ILE A 126 16.10 4.94 10.04
C ILE A 126 15.50 5.58 11.29
N ILE A 127 14.17 5.67 11.40
CA ILE A 127 13.48 6.23 12.56
C ILE A 127 13.84 5.45 13.82
N THR A 128 13.78 4.12 13.77
CA THR A 128 14.06 3.26 14.92
C THR A 128 15.52 3.30 15.36
N ALA A 129 16.45 3.52 14.43
CA ALA A 129 17.88 3.71 14.73
C ALA A 129 18.19 5.09 15.31
N THR A 130 17.44 6.13 14.91
CA THR A 130 17.72 7.53 15.27
C THR A 130 17.07 7.93 16.60
N PHE A 131 15.87 7.41 16.90
CA PHE A 131 15.11 7.82 18.08
C PHE A 131 15.31 6.87 19.27
N PRO A 132 15.52 7.41 20.49
CA PRO A 132 15.57 6.59 21.70
C PRO A 132 14.21 5.90 21.93
N PRO A 133 14.16 4.73 22.61
CA PRO A 133 12.94 3.93 22.78
C PRO A 133 11.71 4.71 23.27
N ARG A 134 11.93 5.67 24.18
CA ARG A 134 10.85 6.50 24.77
C ARG A 134 10.19 7.47 23.76
N GLU A 135 10.88 7.86 22.68
CA GLU A 135 10.40 8.82 21.71
C GLU A 135 9.98 8.16 20.38
N ARG A 136 10.30 6.86 20.17
CA ARG A 136 9.98 6.13 18.92
C ARG A 136 8.49 6.15 18.60
N GLY A 137 7.63 5.96 19.59
CA GLY A 137 6.19 5.99 19.39
C GLY A 137 5.70 7.33 18.83
N LYS A 138 6.23 8.46 19.33
CA LYS A 138 5.91 9.80 18.81
C LYS A 138 6.41 9.99 17.38
N ALA A 139 7.64 9.57 17.08
CA ALA A 139 8.22 9.68 15.73
C ALA A 139 7.45 8.83 14.71
N ILE A 140 7.11 7.59 15.04
CA ILE A 140 6.31 6.69 14.20
C ILE A 140 4.90 7.25 14.01
N GLY A 141 4.32 7.85 15.05
CA GLY A 141 3.00 8.51 14.97
C GLY A 141 3.00 9.68 13.97
N ILE A 142 4.04 10.52 13.97
CA ILE A 142 4.21 11.61 12.99
C ILE A 142 4.38 11.03 11.57
N TRP A 143 5.26 10.04 11.42
CA TRP A 143 5.49 9.34 10.15
C TRP A 143 4.20 8.74 9.56
N ALA A 144 3.40 8.06 10.39
CA ALA A 144 2.10 7.52 9.98
C ALA A 144 1.09 8.63 9.64
N GLY A 145 1.09 9.74 10.40
CA GLY A 145 0.27 10.92 10.12
C GLY A 145 0.57 11.55 8.77
N VAL A 146 1.85 11.68 8.40
CA VAL A 146 2.29 12.17 7.08
C VAL A 146 1.82 11.23 5.97
N SER A 147 1.91 9.91 6.19
CA SER A 147 1.40 8.90 5.25
C SER A 147 -0.12 9.06 5.03
N GLY A 148 -0.89 9.18 6.11
CA GLY A 148 -2.33 9.39 6.04
C GLY A 148 -2.71 10.69 5.34
N MET A 149 -2.00 11.78 5.61
CA MET A 149 -2.21 13.07 4.95
C MET A 149 -1.94 12.98 3.44
N ALA A 150 -0.85 12.31 3.02
CA ALA A 150 -0.54 12.12 1.61
C ALA A 150 -1.64 11.34 0.87
N LEU A 151 -2.15 10.27 1.48
CA LEU A 151 -3.27 9.50 0.93
C LEU A 151 -4.54 10.35 0.81
N ALA A 152 -4.79 11.24 1.79
CA ALA A 152 -6.00 12.06 1.82
C ALA A 152 -6.00 13.16 0.75
N ILE A 153 -4.87 13.86 0.57
CA ILE A 153 -4.78 14.98 -0.37
C ILE A 153 -4.46 14.54 -1.79
N GLY A 154 -3.98 13.29 -1.99
CA GLY A 154 -3.54 12.78 -3.28
C GLY A 154 -4.57 12.92 -4.40
N PRO A 155 -5.81 12.46 -4.23
CA PRO A 155 -6.83 12.60 -5.27
C PRO A 155 -7.11 14.06 -5.64
N LEU A 156 -7.15 14.98 -4.67
CA LEU A 156 -7.35 16.40 -4.92
C LEU A 156 -6.16 17.02 -5.68
N VAL A 157 -4.93 16.74 -5.24
CA VAL A 157 -3.71 17.21 -5.92
C VAL A 157 -3.65 16.64 -7.34
N GLY A 158 -3.99 15.36 -7.51
CA GLY A 158 -4.08 14.71 -8.82
C GLY A 158 -5.07 15.39 -9.75
N GLY A 159 -6.27 15.69 -9.24
CA GLY A 159 -7.29 16.41 -9.97
C GLY A 159 -6.83 17.80 -10.39
N LEU A 160 -6.32 18.60 -9.46
CA LEU A 160 -5.83 19.96 -9.71
C LEU A 160 -4.71 19.99 -10.77
N LEU A 161 -3.72 19.13 -10.66
CA LEU A 161 -2.62 19.05 -11.62
C LEU A 161 -3.10 18.58 -13.00
N THR A 162 -3.96 17.57 -13.04
CA THR A 162 -4.45 16.99 -14.29
C THR A 162 -5.32 17.96 -15.06
N GLU A 163 -6.20 18.71 -14.39
CA GLU A 163 -7.14 19.63 -15.02
C GLU A 163 -6.51 20.97 -15.42
N HIS A 164 -5.71 21.57 -14.53
CA HIS A 164 -5.21 22.92 -14.74
C HIS A 164 -3.84 23.00 -15.46
N VAL A 165 -3.09 21.88 -15.49
CA VAL A 165 -1.80 21.80 -16.16
C VAL A 165 -1.83 20.68 -17.21
N ASN A 166 -1.52 19.47 -16.82
CA ASN A 166 -1.72 18.19 -17.53
C ASN A 166 -1.38 17.01 -16.61
N TRP A 167 -1.75 15.78 -17.00
CA TRP A 167 -1.52 14.58 -16.22
C TRP A 167 -0.04 14.29 -15.92
N ASN A 168 0.90 14.72 -16.74
CA ASN A 168 2.34 14.49 -16.56
C ASN A 168 2.86 15.09 -15.25
N TRP A 169 2.24 16.20 -14.79
CA TRP A 169 2.68 16.92 -13.59
C TRP A 169 2.45 16.14 -12.30
N ILE A 170 1.56 15.12 -12.28
CA ILE A 170 1.43 14.25 -11.12
C ILE A 170 2.74 13.48 -10.85
N PHE A 171 3.55 13.24 -11.88
CA PHE A 171 4.87 12.65 -11.79
C PHE A 171 5.96 13.72 -11.60
N PHE A 172 5.90 14.82 -12.36
CA PHE A 172 6.92 15.87 -12.27
C PHE A 172 7.02 16.52 -10.89
N ILE A 173 5.93 16.57 -10.11
CA ILE A 173 5.93 17.10 -8.73
C ILE A 173 6.93 16.36 -7.82
N ASN A 174 7.19 15.09 -8.08
CA ASN A 174 8.16 14.29 -7.33
C ASN A 174 9.61 14.68 -7.63
N VAL A 175 9.89 15.24 -8.80
CA VAL A 175 11.27 15.51 -9.24
C VAL A 175 11.96 16.57 -8.38
N PRO A 176 11.41 17.78 -8.20
CA PRO A 176 12.04 18.79 -7.33
C PRO A 176 12.12 18.32 -5.88
N VAL A 177 11.11 17.65 -5.37
CA VAL A 177 11.09 17.11 -4.01
C VAL A 177 12.17 16.03 -3.84
N GLY A 178 12.31 15.14 -4.81
CA GLY A 178 13.35 14.09 -4.80
C GLY A 178 14.77 14.66 -4.88
N ILE A 179 15.00 15.66 -5.73
CA ILE A 179 16.32 16.32 -5.82
C ILE A 179 16.68 17.01 -4.50
N VAL A 180 15.75 17.77 -3.92
CA VAL A 180 15.96 18.39 -2.59
C VAL A 180 16.21 17.34 -1.53
N GLY A 181 15.45 16.22 -1.54
CA GLY A 181 15.66 15.10 -0.65
C GLY A 181 17.05 14.49 -0.79
N LEU A 182 17.51 14.19 -2.01
CA LEU A 182 18.84 13.62 -2.27
C LEU A 182 19.97 14.53 -1.76
N LEU A 183 19.82 15.85 -1.86
CA LEU A 183 20.78 16.82 -1.33
C LEU A 183 20.71 16.94 0.20
N ALA A 184 19.53 16.80 0.79
CA ALA A 184 19.30 16.98 2.21
C ALA A 184 19.66 15.72 3.05
N ILE A 185 19.40 14.51 2.53
CA ILE A 185 19.62 13.25 3.25
C ILE A 185 21.04 13.12 3.84
N PRO A 186 22.14 13.35 3.07
CA PRO A 186 23.49 13.24 3.62
C PRO A 186 23.80 14.23 4.72
N LEU A 187 23.01 15.31 4.83
CA LEU A 187 23.19 16.35 5.85
C LEU A 187 22.55 15.97 7.20
N PHE A 188 21.43 15.24 7.16
CA PHE A 188 20.58 15.01 8.32
C PHE A 188 20.57 13.54 8.78
N ILE A 189 20.77 12.57 7.88
CA ILE A 189 20.69 11.15 8.21
C ILE A 189 22.10 10.58 8.35
N ASP A 190 22.40 9.99 9.51
CA ASP A 190 23.62 9.22 9.70
C ASP A 190 23.46 7.82 9.10
N GLU A 191 24.56 7.26 8.61
CA GLU A 191 24.53 5.88 8.14
C GLU A 191 24.39 4.92 9.34
N SER A 192 23.52 3.94 9.17
CA SER A 192 23.33 2.86 10.15
C SER A 192 23.14 1.53 9.45
N ARG A 193 23.66 0.47 10.05
CA ARG A 193 23.58 -0.90 9.55
C ARG A 193 23.23 -1.83 10.70
N ASP A 194 22.66 -2.97 10.38
CA ASP A 194 22.54 -4.06 11.33
C ASP A 194 23.72 -5.01 11.13
N THR A 195 24.60 -5.08 12.11
CA THR A 195 25.78 -5.96 12.11
C THR A 195 25.54 -7.28 12.83
N SER A 196 24.33 -7.51 13.35
CA SER A 196 24.04 -8.63 14.27
C SER A 196 23.65 -9.94 13.60
N SER A 197 23.38 -9.95 12.27
CA SER A 197 22.90 -11.14 11.58
C SER A 197 23.68 -11.48 10.30
N GLU A 198 23.85 -12.78 10.02
CA GLU A 198 24.28 -13.25 8.69
C GLU A 198 23.17 -12.93 7.66
N GLN A 199 23.26 -11.75 7.06
CA GLN A 199 22.26 -11.30 6.11
C GLN A 199 22.61 -11.76 4.70
N ARG A 200 21.94 -12.80 4.23
CA ARG A 200 21.99 -13.24 2.83
C ARG A 200 20.74 -12.79 2.11
N LEU A 201 20.92 -12.24 0.90
CA LEU A 201 19.81 -11.92 0.01
C LEU A 201 19.28 -13.19 -0.62
N ASP A 202 17.97 -13.39 -0.53
CA ASP A 202 17.28 -14.49 -1.19
C ASP A 202 16.87 -14.08 -2.61
N LEU A 203 17.83 -14.09 -3.53
CA LEU A 203 17.56 -13.81 -4.94
C LEU A 203 16.64 -14.84 -5.61
N PRO A 204 16.79 -16.16 -5.37
CA PRO A 204 15.86 -17.14 -5.93
C PRO A 204 14.42 -16.94 -5.47
N GLY A 205 14.18 -16.70 -4.17
CA GLY A 205 12.84 -16.41 -3.63
C GLY A 205 12.27 -15.12 -4.22
N LEU A 206 13.08 -14.06 -4.32
CA LEU A 206 12.67 -12.80 -4.95
C LEU A 206 12.25 -13.01 -6.41
N VAL A 207 13.04 -13.70 -7.23
CA VAL A 207 12.70 -13.95 -8.63
C VAL A 207 11.45 -14.81 -8.75
N ALA A 208 11.33 -15.87 -7.94
CA ALA A 208 10.19 -16.78 -7.98
C ALA A 208 8.89 -16.04 -7.57
N SER A 209 8.91 -15.24 -6.50
CA SER A 209 7.74 -14.45 -6.07
C SER A 209 7.36 -13.39 -7.11
N ALA A 210 8.33 -12.66 -7.67
CA ALA A 210 8.07 -11.66 -8.70
C ALA A 210 7.46 -12.30 -9.96
N VAL A 211 8.09 -13.35 -10.52
CA VAL A 211 7.58 -14.07 -11.69
C VAL A 211 6.16 -14.59 -11.42
N GLY A 212 5.93 -15.18 -10.25
CA GLY A 212 4.62 -15.70 -9.89
C GLY A 212 3.54 -14.64 -9.82
N LEU A 213 3.80 -13.54 -9.13
CA LEU A 213 2.84 -12.43 -8.97
C LEU A 213 2.59 -11.71 -10.30
N PHE A 214 3.63 -11.41 -11.08
CA PHE A 214 3.47 -10.77 -12.39
C PHE A 214 2.71 -11.66 -13.36
N SER A 215 3.00 -12.97 -13.42
CA SER A 215 2.29 -13.92 -14.30
C SER A 215 0.82 -14.07 -13.90
N LEU A 216 0.52 -14.10 -12.60
CA LEU A 216 -0.85 -14.18 -12.09
C LEU A 216 -1.65 -12.94 -12.47
N THR A 217 -1.09 -11.76 -12.25
CA THR A 217 -1.74 -10.48 -12.60
C THR A 217 -1.90 -10.33 -14.10
N TYR A 218 -0.88 -10.71 -14.88
CA TYR A 218 -0.95 -10.75 -16.34
C TYR A 218 -2.12 -11.62 -16.84
N ALA A 219 -2.26 -12.81 -16.26
CA ALA A 219 -3.31 -13.72 -16.64
C ALA A 219 -4.72 -13.09 -16.44
N PHE A 220 -4.95 -12.36 -15.35
CA PHE A 220 -6.22 -11.68 -15.12
C PHE A 220 -6.43 -10.46 -16.01
N ILE A 221 -5.43 -9.57 -16.15
CA ILE A 221 -5.55 -8.34 -16.93
C ILE A 221 -5.78 -8.66 -18.41
N GLU A 222 -5.06 -9.63 -18.95
CA GLU A 222 -5.05 -9.92 -20.38
C GLU A 222 -6.05 -11.00 -20.80
N ALA A 223 -6.73 -11.64 -19.84
CA ALA A 223 -7.64 -12.76 -20.10
C ALA A 223 -8.74 -12.42 -21.12
N ASN A 224 -9.30 -11.21 -21.05
CA ASN A 224 -10.37 -10.80 -21.94
C ASN A 224 -9.88 -10.44 -23.35
N GLN A 225 -8.62 -9.99 -23.49
CA GLN A 225 -8.03 -9.68 -24.79
C GLN A 225 -7.62 -10.94 -25.55
N TYR A 226 -6.97 -11.91 -24.85
CA TYR A 226 -6.45 -13.12 -25.50
C TYR A 226 -7.39 -14.34 -25.35
N GLY A 227 -8.43 -14.24 -24.54
CA GLY A 227 -9.35 -15.33 -24.21
C GLY A 227 -8.88 -16.18 -23.04
N TRP A 228 -9.80 -16.46 -22.11
CA TRP A 228 -9.54 -17.24 -20.88
C TRP A 228 -8.98 -18.65 -21.13
N GLY A 229 -9.41 -19.29 -22.23
CA GLY A 229 -8.96 -20.61 -22.65
C GLY A 229 -7.72 -20.62 -23.55
N SER A 230 -7.13 -19.49 -23.85
CA SER A 230 -5.94 -19.42 -24.71
C SER A 230 -4.72 -20.03 -24.03
N GLY A 231 -3.84 -20.65 -24.81
CA GLY A 231 -2.59 -21.21 -24.31
C GLY A 231 -1.71 -20.16 -23.62
N ARG A 232 -1.81 -18.90 -24.02
CA ARG A 232 -1.11 -17.77 -23.39
C ARG A 232 -1.58 -17.51 -21.99
N ILE A 233 -2.89 -17.45 -21.75
CA ILE A 233 -3.48 -17.19 -20.44
C ILE A 233 -3.35 -18.40 -19.52
N LEU A 234 -3.68 -19.59 -20.02
CA LEU A 234 -3.49 -20.83 -19.26
C LEU A 234 -2.02 -21.08 -18.91
N GLY A 235 -1.09 -20.80 -19.85
CA GLY A 235 0.34 -20.84 -19.60
C GLY A 235 0.79 -19.85 -18.53
N SER A 236 0.23 -18.64 -18.52
CA SER A 236 0.51 -17.63 -17.48
C SER A 236 0.02 -18.07 -16.10
N PHE A 237 -1.17 -18.66 -16.00
CA PHE A 237 -1.65 -19.26 -14.74
C PHE A 237 -0.76 -20.42 -14.29
N ALA A 238 -0.31 -21.28 -15.21
CA ALA A 238 0.59 -22.39 -14.90
C ALA A 238 1.94 -21.88 -14.38
N VAL A 239 2.54 -20.88 -15.07
CA VAL A 239 3.78 -20.23 -14.62
C VAL A 239 3.59 -19.60 -13.25
N ALA A 240 2.49 -18.90 -13.00
CA ALA A 240 2.17 -18.33 -11.70
C ALA A 240 2.10 -19.40 -10.60
N ALA A 241 1.37 -20.49 -10.84
CA ALA A 241 1.23 -21.58 -9.90
C ALA A 241 2.58 -22.25 -9.58
N VAL A 242 3.38 -22.54 -10.61
CA VAL A 242 4.71 -23.15 -10.45
C VAL A 242 5.64 -22.20 -9.70
N ALA A 243 5.74 -20.94 -10.14
CA ALA A 243 6.67 -19.98 -9.54
C ALA A 243 6.32 -19.67 -8.07
N LEU A 244 5.03 -19.50 -7.72
CA LEU A 244 4.62 -19.31 -6.33
C LEU A 244 4.84 -20.57 -5.48
N THR A 245 4.64 -21.75 -6.05
CA THR A 245 4.97 -23.01 -5.36
C THR A 245 6.49 -23.11 -5.11
N VAL A 246 7.30 -22.82 -6.11
CA VAL A 246 8.77 -22.80 -5.97
C VAL A 246 9.19 -21.76 -4.92
N PHE A 247 8.58 -20.57 -4.92
CA PHE A 247 8.80 -19.55 -3.89
C PHE A 247 8.55 -20.11 -2.48
N LEU A 248 7.38 -20.70 -2.23
CA LEU A 248 7.06 -21.26 -0.92
C LEU A 248 8.00 -22.40 -0.51
N LEU A 249 8.43 -23.23 -1.46
CA LEU A 249 9.40 -24.31 -1.21
C LEU A 249 10.78 -23.74 -0.88
N LEU A 250 11.24 -22.73 -1.59
CA LEU A 250 12.49 -22.03 -1.30
C LEU A 250 12.47 -21.41 0.10
N GLU A 251 11.40 -20.65 0.43
CA GLU A 251 11.25 -20.00 1.75
C GLU A 251 11.22 -21.02 2.90
N ARG A 252 10.74 -22.24 2.63
CA ARG A 252 10.69 -23.31 3.64
C ARG A 252 12.04 -23.97 3.89
N HIS A 253 12.92 -24.02 2.86
CA HIS A 253 14.15 -24.82 2.92
C HIS A 253 15.42 -23.98 3.03
N GLN A 254 15.34 -22.67 2.77
CA GLN A 254 16.51 -21.78 2.85
C GLN A 254 16.90 -21.46 4.31
N ARG A 255 18.20 -21.28 4.54
CA ARG A 255 18.72 -20.89 5.86
C ARG A 255 18.42 -19.43 6.22
N ALA A 256 18.29 -18.55 5.23
CA ALA A 256 18.00 -17.12 5.43
C ALA A 256 16.83 -16.68 4.51
N PRO A 257 15.60 -17.16 4.75
CA PRO A 257 14.46 -16.88 3.90
C PRO A 257 14.14 -15.38 3.86
N MET A 258 13.59 -14.90 2.73
CA MET A 258 13.08 -13.54 2.60
C MET A 258 11.82 -13.35 3.46
N LEU A 259 10.97 -14.38 3.46
CA LEU A 259 9.72 -14.44 4.19
C LEU A 259 9.77 -15.56 5.24
N ASP A 260 9.84 -15.20 6.51
CA ASP A 260 9.78 -16.19 7.59
C ASP A 260 8.37 -16.81 7.68
N LEU A 261 8.18 -17.95 7.03
CA LEU A 261 6.90 -18.68 7.01
C LEU A 261 6.45 -19.10 8.41
N SER A 262 7.34 -19.12 9.41
CA SER A 262 6.96 -19.44 10.78
C SER A 262 6.00 -18.40 11.39
N LEU A 263 6.06 -17.14 10.93
CA LEU A 263 5.14 -16.08 11.31
C LEU A 263 3.69 -16.43 11.00
N PHE A 264 3.45 -17.15 9.90
CA PHE A 264 2.10 -17.55 9.48
C PHE A 264 1.53 -18.73 10.29
N ARG A 265 2.32 -19.37 11.16
CA ARG A 265 1.79 -20.30 12.15
C ARG A 265 0.94 -19.61 13.21
N ASN A 266 1.19 -18.32 13.45
CA ASN A 266 0.36 -17.48 14.30
C ASN A 266 -0.92 -17.11 13.55
N ARG A 267 -2.07 -17.58 14.04
CA ARG A 267 -3.39 -17.35 13.42
C ARG A 267 -3.72 -15.86 13.30
N THR A 268 -3.33 -15.05 14.29
CA THR A 268 -3.58 -13.59 14.27
C THR A 268 -2.76 -12.91 13.17
N PHE A 269 -1.49 -13.29 13.01
CA PHE A 269 -0.66 -12.76 11.93
C PHE A 269 -1.19 -13.15 10.54
N SER A 270 -1.54 -14.43 10.35
CA SER A 270 -2.13 -14.93 9.10
C SER A 270 -3.47 -14.27 8.80
N GLY A 271 -4.34 -14.14 9.81
CA GLY A 271 -5.62 -13.47 9.67
C GLY A 271 -5.49 -11.98 9.32
N ALA A 272 -4.55 -11.27 9.97
CA ALA A 272 -4.28 -9.87 9.68
C ALA A 272 -3.75 -9.67 8.25
N ASN A 273 -2.81 -10.50 7.79
CA ASN A 273 -2.29 -10.45 6.42
C ASN A 273 -3.36 -10.81 5.37
N GLY A 274 -4.17 -11.85 5.64
CA GLY A 274 -5.30 -12.20 4.79
C GLY A 274 -6.32 -11.07 4.69
N SER A 275 -6.70 -10.46 5.83
CA SER A 275 -7.58 -9.30 5.83
C SER A 275 -6.97 -8.11 5.08
N MET A 276 -5.66 -7.84 5.25
CA MET A 276 -4.98 -6.75 4.57
C MET A 276 -4.93 -6.94 3.05
N LEU A 277 -4.83 -8.18 2.57
CA LEU A 277 -4.91 -8.51 1.14
C LEU A 277 -6.30 -8.11 0.59
N PHE A 278 -7.39 -8.47 1.29
CA PHE A 278 -8.74 -8.08 0.86
C PHE A 278 -8.99 -6.57 0.99
N VAL A 279 -8.40 -5.90 1.99
CA VAL A 279 -8.41 -4.42 2.09
C VAL A 279 -7.72 -3.79 0.90
N GLY A 280 -6.55 -4.30 0.52
CA GLY A 280 -5.83 -3.84 -0.68
C GLY A 280 -6.68 -3.97 -1.93
N LEU A 281 -7.29 -5.14 -2.12
CA LEU A 281 -8.18 -5.44 -3.24
C LEU A 281 -9.35 -4.45 -3.31
N ALA A 282 -10.05 -4.24 -2.21
CA ALA A 282 -11.16 -3.29 -2.13
C ALA A 282 -10.71 -1.85 -2.38
N MET A 283 -9.65 -1.42 -1.71
CA MET A 283 -9.17 -0.03 -1.77
C MET A 283 -8.72 0.36 -3.18
N PHE A 284 -7.77 -0.38 -3.77
CA PHE A 284 -7.20 -0.02 -5.07
C PHE A 284 -8.25 -0.18 -6.18
N GLY A 285 -9.05 -1.27 -6.14
CA GLY A 285 -10.14 -1.46 -7.07
C GLY A 285 -11.17 -0.34 -6.99
N THR A 286 -11.57 0.08 -5.78
CA THR A 286 -12.51 1.19 -5.60
C THR A 286 -11.95 2.50 -6.13
N PHE A 287 -10.74 2.90 -5.71
CA PHE A 287 -10.16 4.16 -6.20
C PHE A 287 -10.01 4.17 -7.72
N PHE A 288 -9.60 3.06 -8.32
CA PHE A 288 -9.45 2.92 -9.77
C PHE A 288 -10.80 3.01 -10.49
N TYR A 289 -11.72 2.09 -10.20
CA TYR A 289 -12.97 1.97 -10.97
C TYR A 289 -14.01 3.04 -10.64
N VAL A 290 -14.08 3.52 -9.39
CA VAL A 290 -14.96 4.63 -9.02
C VAL A 290 -14.47 5.95 -9.64
N SER A 291 -13.14 6.16 -9.74
CA SER A 291 -12.59 7.31 -10.47
C SER A 291 -12.95 7.27 -11.96
N LEU A 292 -12.85 6.09 -12.60
CA LEU A 292 -13.28 5.89 -13.99
C LEU A 292 -14.79 6.10 -14.16
N TYR A 293 -15.62 5.62 -13.24
CA TYR A 293 -17.06 5.82 -13.24
C TYR A 293 -17.41 7.30 -13.15
N MET A 294 -16.83 8.05 -12.20
CA MET A 294 -17.08 9.48 -12.05
C MET A 294 -16.73 10.26 -13.32
N GLN A 295 -15.60 9.96 -13.97
CA GLN A 295 -15.15 10.72 -15.13
C GLN A 295 -15.79 10.24 -16.45
N ASN A 296 -15.88 8.93 -16.68
CA ASN A 296 -16.37 8.39 -17.96
C ASN A 296 -17.91 8.30 -18.05
N VAL A 297 -18.61 8.09 -16.92
CA VAL A 297 -20.06 7.90 -16.86
C VAL A 297 -20.77 9.16 -16.38
N LEU A 298 -20.30 9.75 -15.27
CA LEU A 298 -20.90 10.95 -14.70
C LEU A 298 -20.33 12.25 -15.28
N HIS A 299 -19.27 12.16 -16.11
CA HIS A 299 -18.61 13.30 -16.77
C HIS A 299 -18.04 14.34 -15.79
N TYR A 300 -17.62 13.89 -14.60
CA TYR A 300 -16.94 14.76 -13.64
C TYR A 300 -15.56 15.16 -14.19
N SER A 301 -15.17 16.39 -13.91
CA SER A 301 -13.81 16.84 -14.17
C SER A 301 -12.81 16.09 -13.25
N PRO A 302 -11.51 16.08 -13.57
CA PRO A 302 -10.49 15.55 -12.67
C PRO A 302 -10.50 16.19 -11.28
N VAL A 303 -10.74 17.50 -11.17
CA VAL A 303 -10.84 18.21 -9.87
C VAL A 303 -12.07 17.77 -9.11
N GLU A 304 -13.23 17.70 -9.75
CA GLU A 304 -14.47 17.23 -9.12
C GLU A 304 -14.33 15.79 -8.61
N THR A 305 -13.70 14.92 -9.42
CA THR A 305 -13.40 13.53 -9.02
C THR A 305 -12.49 13.49 -7.79
N GLY A 306 -11.39 14.23 -7.82
CA GLY A 306 -10.43 14.28 -6.71
C GLY A 306 -11.05 14.85 -5.44
N ALA A 307 -11.82 15.94 -5.55
CA ALA A 307 -12.51 16.56 -4.43
C ALA A 307 -13.61 15.66 -3.84
N SER A 308 -14.26 14.86 -4.68
CA SER A 308 -15.28 13.90 -4.25
C SER A 308 -14.74 12.88 -3.24
N PHE A 309 -13.47 12.51 -3.30
CA PHE A 309 -12.87 11.58 -2.32
C PHE A 309 -12.55 12.23 -0.96
N LEU A 310 -12.58 13.56 -0.82
CA LEU A 310 -12.24 14.23 0.44
C LEU A 310 -13.10 13.79 1.64
N PRO A 311 -14.43 13.64 1.55
CA PRO A 311 -15.24 13.16 2.69
C PRO A 311 -14.76 11.80 3.20
N MET A 312 -14.44 10.86 2.31
CA MET A 312 -13.92 9.54 2.64
C MET A 312 -12.56 9.64 3.35
N THR A 313 -11.62 10.40 2.80
CA THR A 313 -10.26 10.51 3.33
C THR A 313 -10.21 11.26 4.66
N LEU A 314 -11.03 12.31 4.83
CA LEU A 314 -11.18 13.00 6.11
C LEU A 314 -11.74 12.08 7.20
N LEU A 315 -12.73 11.25 6.87
CA LEU A 315 -13.23 10.25 7.81
C LEU A 315 -12.17 9.21 8.20
N ILE A 316 -11.35 8.76 7.26
CA ILE A 316 -10.23 7.85 7.59
C ILE A 316 -9.30 8.49 8.61
N ILE A 317 -8.91 9.77 8.43
CA ILE A 317 -8.03 10.50 9.34
C ILE A 317 -8.63 10.60 10.74
N VAL A 318 -9.94 10.80 10.82
CA VAL A 318 -10.67 10.96 12.09
C VAL A 318 -10.93 9.62 12.78
N ILE A 319 -11.31 8.60 12.02
CA ILE A 319 -11.74 7.29 12.56
C ILE A 319 -10.54 6.40 12.89
N ALA A 320 -9.48 6.38 12.07
CA ALA A 320 -8.37 5.43 12.24
C ALA A 320 -7.67 5.54 13.61
N PRO A 321 -7.35 6.72 14.16
CA PRO A 321 -6.77 6.82 15.51
C PRO A 321 -7.75 6.36 16.60
N ARG A 322 -9.05 6.65 16.44
CA ARG A 322 -10.09 6.23 17.41
C ARG A 322 -10.28 4.72 17.37
N ALA A 323 -10.30 4.13 16.18
CA ALA A 323 -10.36 2.67 16.02
C ALA A 323 -9.14 2.00 16.62
N GLY A 324 -7.93 2.58 16.45
CA GLY A 324 -6.72 2.12 17.11
C GLY A 324 -6.85 2.11 18.64
N ALA A 325 -7.29 3.21 19.23
CA ALA A 325 -7.52 3.30 20.67
C ALA A 325 -8.65 2.35 21.18
N LEU A 326 -9.62 2.06 20.33
CA LEU A 326 -10.71 1.15 20.64
C LEU A 326 -10.29 -0.33 20.55
N THR A 327 -9.20 -0.61 19.83
CA THR A 327 -8.65 -1.97 19.66
C THR A 327 -8.35 -2.64 21.00
N ASP A 328 -7.83 -1.90 21.97
CA ASP A 328 -7.48 -2.42 23.29
C ASP A 328 -8.72 -2.84 24.11
N LYS A 329 -9.85 -2.18 23.86
CA LYS A 329 -11.12 -2.44 24.58
C LYS A 329 -11.97 -3.51 23.92
N VAL A 330 -12.20 -3.39 22.62
CA VAL A 330 -13.13 -4.24 21.85
C VAL A 330 -12.41 -5.43 21.21
N GLY A 331 -11.12 -5.27 20.90
CA GLY A 331 -10.30 -6.21 20.16
C GLY A 331 -10.32 -5.95 18.64
N SER A 332 -9.15 -6.16 18.00
CA SER A 332 -8.95 -5.95 16.56
C SER A 332 -9.93 -6.71 15.68
N ARG A 333 -10.25 -7.94 16.07
CA ARG A 333 -11.09 -8.88 15.31
C ARG A 333 -12.46 -8.28 14.93
N TRP A 334 -13.15 -7.66 15.90
CA TRP A 334 -14.48 -7.09 15.67
C TRP A 334 -14.44 -5.78 14.90
N LEU A 335 -13.43 -4.94 15.15
CA LEU A 335 -13.25 -3.69 14.44
C LEU A 335 -12.91 -3.93 12.97
N VAL A 336 -11.99 -4.85 12.68
CA VAL A 336 -11.63 -5.23 11.31
C VAL A 336 -12.81 -5.88 10.60
N GLY A 337 -13.50 -6.81 11.27
CA GLY A 337 -14.70 -7.48 10.72
C GLY A 337 -15.79 -6.47 10.36
N LEU A 338 -16.13 -5.54 11.25
CA LEU A 338 -17.12 -4.50 10.99
C LEU A 338 -16.64 -3.55 9.89
N GLY A 339 -15.39 -3.11 9.94
CA GLY A 339 -14.83 -2.23 8.93
C GLY A 339 -14.88 -2.83 7.53
N MET A 340 -14.50 -4.10 7.39
CA MET A 340 -14.60 -4.82 6.11
C MET A 340 -16.04 -5.06 5.65
N THR A 341 -16.96 -5.27 6.58
CA THR A 341 -18.42 -5.34 6.26
C THR A 341 -18.92 -4.00 5.73
N LEU A 342 -18.50 -2.87 6.33
CA LEU A 342 -18.83 -1.53 5.82
C LEU A 342 -18.25 -1.30 4.42
N LEU A 343 -17.02 -1.78 4.14
CA LEU A 343 -16.46 -1.72 2.78
C LEU A 343 -17.30 -2.56 1.79
N ALA A 344 -17.76 -3.73 2.20
CA ALA A 344 -18.66 -4.53 1.38
C ALA A 344 -20.00 -3.81 1.11
N VAL A 345 -20.56 -3.17 2.12
CA VAL A 345 -21.80 -2.36 1.98
C VAL A 345 -21.56 -1.18 1.04
N MET A 346 -20.42 -0.49 1.12
CA MET A 346 -20.06 0.58 0.19
C MET A 346 -20.01 0.08 -1.25
N LEU A 347 -19.30 -1.02 -1.51
CA LEU A 347 -19.16 -1.58 -2.84
C LEU A 347 -20.51 -2.06 -3.40
N PHE A 348 -21.31 -2.72 -2.58
CA PHE A 348 -22.65 -3.12 -2.96
C PHE A 348 -23.55 -1.92 -3.25
N TYR A 349 -23.48 -0.88 -2.45
CA TYR A 349 -24.21 0.37 -2.68
C TYR A 349 -23.82 1.00 -4.03
N TYR A 350 -22.53 1.10 -4.32
CA TYR A 350 -22.06 1.63 -5.59
C TYR A 350 -22.47 0.75 -6.81
N SER A 351 -22.66 -0.54 -6.60
CA SER A 351 -23.17 -1.43 -7.67
C SER A 351 -24.64 -1.18 -8.03
N GLN A 352 -25.33 -0.25 -7.36
CA GLN A 352 -26.71 0.12 -7.66
C GLN A 352 -26.82 1.52 -8.30
N LEU A 353 -25.70 2.25 -8.43
CA LEU A 353 -25.71 3.62 -8.95
C LEU A 353 -25.90 3.60 -10.47
N GLY A 354 -26.72 4.54 -10.99
CA GLY A 354 -27.03 4.69 -12.39
C GLY A 354 -26.01 5.51 -13.19
N ALA A 355 -26.39 5.86 -14.43
CA ALA A 355 -25.55 6.64 -15.35
C ALA A 355 -25.69 8.17 -15.16
N SER A 356 -26.61 8.66 -14.37
CA SER A 356 -26.91 10.10 -14.22
C SER A 356 -26.99 10.52 -12.75
N GLU A 357 -26.12 9.97 -11.93
CA GLU A 357 -26.12 10.25 -10.48
C GLU A 357 -25.43 11.58 -10.16
N SER A 358 -25.93 12.26 -9.14
CA SER A 358 -25.29 13.44 -8.57
C SER A 358 -24.28 13.05 -7.48
N PHE A 359 -23.42 14.00 -7.08
CA PHE A 359 -22.51 13.82 -5.93
C PHE A 359 -23.21 13.33 -4.67
N TRP A 360 -24.46 13.77 -4.42
CA TRP A 360 -25.23 13.37 -3.23
C TRP A 360 -25.59 11.88 -3.21
N ALA A 361 -25.67 11.24 -4.39
CA ALA A 361 -25.84 9.79 -4.50
C ALA A 361 -24.51 9.04 -4.25
N ILE A 362 -23.37 9.65 -4.55
CA ILE A 362 -22.04 9.03 -4.31
C ILE A 362 -21.65 9.17 -2.83
N LEU A 363 -21.99 10.29 -2.21
CA LEU A 363 -21.54 10.67 -0.86
C LEU A 363 -21.80 9.59 0.22
N PRO A 364 -22.98 8.94 0.31
CA PRO A 364 -23.19 7.90 1.33
C PRO A 364 -22.20 6.76 1.26
N GLY A 365 -21.85 6.31 0.04
CA GLY A 365 -20.83 5.30 -0.15
C GLY A 365 -19.43 5.76 0.32
N LEU A 366 -19.04 7.01 0.02
CA LEU A 366 -17.78 7.59 0.48
C LEU A 366 -17.71 7.68 2.01
N LEU A 367 -18.80 8.05 2.67
CA LEU A 367 -18.85 8.11 4.13
C LEU A 367 -18.75 6.72 4.76
N ILE A 368 -19.52 5.75 4.25
CA ILE A 368 -19.46 4.34 4.70
C ILE A 368 -18.06 3.78 4.50
N GLY A 369 -17.47 4.00 3.31
CA GLY A 369 -16.12 3.55 2.97
C GLY A 369 -15.05 4.17 3.87
N GLY A 370 -15.14 5.47 4.15
CA GLY A 370 -14.22 6.18 5.04
C GLY A 370 -14.24 5.63 6.46
N ILE A 371 -15.42 5.35 7.00
CA ILE A 371 -15.59 4.70 8.31
C ILE A 371 -15.01 3.29 8.26
N GLY A 372 -15.37 2.50 7.24
CA GLY A 372 -14.91 1.12 7.05
C GLY A 372 -13.38 1.01 6.97
N MET A 373 -12.74 1.86 6.15
CA MET A 373 -11.28 1.92 6.04
C MET A 373 -10.61 2.32 7.36
N GLY A 374 -11.10 3.37 8.01
CA GLY A 374 -10.58 3.83 9.30
C GLY A 374 -10.67 2.75 10.38
N MET A 375 -11.77 2.00 10.41
CA MET A 375 -11.97 0.90 11.36
C MET A 375 -11.15 -0.35 11.01
N THR A 376 -10.60 -0.45 9.81
CA THR A 376 -9.85 -1.64 9.38
C THR A 376 -8.34 -1.43 9.45
N MET A 377 -7.81 -0.35 8.87
CA MET A 377 -6.37 -0.17 8.64
C MET A 377 -5.53 -0.20 9.93
N THR A 378 -5.90 0.59 10.93
CA THR A 378 -5.15 0.67 12.20
C THR A 378 -5.31 -0.59 13.04
N PRO A 379 -6.52 -1.14 13.26
CA PRO A 379 -6.68 -2.36 14.04
C PRO A 379 -6.04 -3.61 13.41
N VAL A 380 -6.04 -3.74 12.06
CA VAL A 380 -5.37 -4.87 11.41
C VAL A 380 -3.85 -4.78 11.53
N THR A 381 -3.30 -3.56 11.45
CA THR A 381 -1.87 -3.34 11.67
C THR A 381 -1.47 -3.64 13.12
N ALA A 382 -2.26 -3.19 14.09
CA ALA A 382 -2.05 -3.49 15.50
C ALA A 382 -2.10 -5.00 15.77
N ALA A 383 -3.07 -5.72 15.18
CA ALA A 383 -3.18 -7.18 15.29
C ALA A 383 -1.96 -7.90 14.71
N ALA A 384 -1.50 -7.50 13.52
CA ALA A 384 -0.31 -8.09 12.92
C ALA A 384 0.95 -7.86 13.78
N MET A 385 1.14 -6.63 14.25
CA MET A 385 2.32 -6.28 15.05
C MET A 385 2.32 -6.91 16.43
N SER A 386 1.17 -7.09 17.07
CA SER A 386 1.06 -7.81 18.36
C SER A 386 1.39 -9.31 18.26
N ALA A 387 1.29 -9.87 17.07
CA ALA A 387 1.55 -11.28 16.80
C ALA A 387 3.01 -11.59 16.42
N VAL A 388 3.86 -10.55 16.36
CA VAL A 388 5.26 -10.67 15.93
C VAL A 388 6.17 -10.17 17.05
N ALA A 389 7.29 -10.86 17.26
CA ALA A 389 8.31 -10.43 18.23
C ALA A 389 8.92 -9.08 17.82
N VAL A 390 9.33 -8.27 18.80
CA VAL A 390 9.78 -6.88 18.59
C VAL A 390 10.98 -6.79 17.62
N ASP A 391 11.88 -7.75 17.68
CA ASP A 391 13.05 -7.89 16.80
C ASP A 391 12.66 -8.19 15.34
N LYS A 392 11.48 -8.80 15.10
CA LYS A 392 10.93 -9.13 13.77
C LYS A 392 9.85 -8.14 13.28
N ALA A 393 9.58 -7.07 14.03
CA ALA A 393 8.50 -6.12 13.69
C ALA A 393 8.67 -5.48 12.30
N GLY A 394 9.90 -5.21 11.87
CA GLY A 394 10.21 -4.70 10.53
C GLY A 394 9.77 -5.66 9.43
N ILE A 395 10.09 -6.97 9.57
CA ILE A 395 9.67 -8.01 8.63
C ILE A 395 8.14 -8.14 8.66
N GLY A 396 7.53 -8.18 9.84
CA GLY A 396 6.07 -8.27 9.97
C GLY A 396 5.33 -7.12 9.28
N SER A 397 5.82 -5.89 9.43
CA SER A 397 5.28 -4.70 8.75
C SER A 397 5.46 -4.76 7.24
N ALA A 398 6.62 -5.21 6.77
CA ALA A 398 6.89 -5.36 5.33
C ALA A 398 5.95 -6.40 4.71
N VAL A 399 5.75 -7.56 5.36
CA VAL A 399 4.80 -8.60 4.91
C VAL A 399 3.38 -8.04 4.83
N LEU A 400 2.94 -7.32 5.86
CA LEU A 400 1.60 -6.73 5.89
C LEU A 400 1.38 -5.72 4.75
N ASN A 401 2.35 -4.85 4.50
CA ASN A 401 2.29 -3.89 3.39
C ASN A 401 2.38 -4.58 2.02
N SER A 402 3.22 -5.62 1.87
CA SER A 402 3.27 -6.44 0.65
C SER A 402 1.93 -7.12 0.40
N SER A 403 1.29 -7.68 1.42
CA SER A 403 -0.07 -8.27 1.31
C SER A 403 -1.09 -7.26 0.80
N ARG A 404 -1.04 -6.01 1.29
CA ARG A 404 -1.90 -4.92 0.80
C ARG A 404 -1.65 -4.59 -0.67
N GLN A 405 -0.39 -4.49 -1.09
CA GLN A 405 -0.03 -4.14 -2.47
C GLN A 405 -0.38 -5.27 -3.46
N VAL A 406 -0.10 -6.53 -3.07
CA VAL A 406 -0.52 -7.70 -3.85
C VAL A 406 -2.04 -7.74 -3.98
N GLY A 407 -2.76 -7.55 -2.86
CA GLY A 407 -4.22 -7.45 -2.87
C GLY A 407 -4.70 -6.33 -3.80
N GLY A 408 -4.07 -5.16 -3.74
CA GLY A 408 -4.40 -4.02 -4.58
C GLY A 408 -4.22 -4.30 -6.07
N SER A 409 -3.09 -4.86 -6.46
CA SER A 409 -2.83 -5.24 -7.85
C SER A 409 -3.82 -6.29 -8.35
N LEU A 410 -4.06 -7.35 -7.57
CA LEU A 410 -5.04 -8.38 -7.90
C LEU A 410 -6.46 -7.82 -7.92
N GLY A 411 -6.78 -6.86 -7.05
CA GLY A 411 -8.09 -6.20 -7.03
C GLY A 411 -8.39 -5.48 -8.33
N ILE A 412 -7.45 -4.68 -8.84
CA ILE A 412 -7.58 -4.01 -10.13
C ILE A 412 -7.74 -5.04 -11.25
N ALA A 413 -6.86 -6.06 -11.30
CA ALA A 413 -6.86 -7.07 -12.34
C ALA A 413 -8.15 -7.92 -12.36
N VAL A 414 -8.60 -8.40 -11.19
CA VAL A 414 -9.83 -9.22 -11.08
C VAL A 414 -11.07 -8.39 -11.40
N MET A 415 -11.16 -7.17 -10.85
CA MET A 415 -12.29 -6.27 -11.18
C MET A 415 -12.30 -5.89 -12.65
N GLY A 416 -11.13 -5.62 -13.26
CA GLY A 416 -11.01 -5.35 -14.67
C GLY A 416 -11.42 -6.50 -15.56
N ALA A 417 -11.00 -7.70 -15.21
CA ALA A 417 -11.45 -8.91 -15.90
C ALA A 417 -12.99 -9.04 -15.92
N ILE A 418 -13.65 -8.64 -14.82
CA ILE A 418 -15.12 -8.66 -14.73
C ILE A 418 -15.73 -7.48 -15.50
N VAL A 419 -15.19 -6.26 -15.35
CA VAL A 419 -15.67 -5.07 -16.07
C VAL A 419 -15.67 -5.31 -17.58
N ALA A 420 -14.66 -5.96 -18.11
CA ALA A 420 -14.52 -6.24 -19.52
C ALA A 420 -15.50 -7.33 -20.05
N THR A 421 -16.18 -8.09 -19.17
CA THR A 421 -17.24 -9.04 -19.59
C THR A 421 -18.61 -8.40 -19.71
N GLY A 422 -18.81 -7.18 -19.18
CA GLY A 422 -20.08 -6.47 -19.26
C GLY A 422 -20.43 -6.06 -20.70
N SER A 423 -21.72 -5.89 -20.97
CA SER A 423 -22.21 -5.36 -22.27
C SER A 423 -21.75 -3.92 -22.50
N ASP A 424 -21.56 -3.17 -21.45
CA ASP A 424 -21.00 -1.83 -21.38
C ASP A 424 -20.22 -1.65 -20.07
N PHE A 425 -19.51 -0.52 -19.94
CA PHE A 425 -18.69 -0.24 -18.75
C PHE A 425 -19.52 -0.26 -17.47
N LEU A 426 -20.72 0.30 -17.45
CA LEU A 426 -21.55 0.42 -16.24
C LEU A 426 -22.03 -0.95 -15.74
N SER A 427 -22.48 -1.80 -16.66
CA SER A 427 -22.90 -3.18 -16.34
C SER A 427 -21.75 -3.99 -15.75
N GLY A 428 -20.58 -3.98 -16.41
CA GLY A 428 -19.38 -4.66 -15.90
C GLY A 428 -18.87 -4.08 -14.58
N PHE A 429 -18.95 -2.76 -14.39
CA PHE A 429 -18.62 -2.07 -13.15
C PHE A 429 -19.52 -2.54 -11.99
N HIS A 430 -20.84 -2.65 -12.21
CA HIS A 430 -21.75 -3.17 -11.19
C HIS A 430 -21.39 -4.59 -10.76
N ASP A 431 -21.10 -5.48 -11.71
CA ASP A 431 -20.76 -6.86 -11.39
C ASP A 431 -19.40 -6.99 -10.70
N ALA A 432 -18.42 -6.20 -11.12
CA ALA A 432 -17.13 -6.13 -10.45
C ALA A 432 -17.25 -5.67 -8.99
N LEU A 433 -18.10 -4.67 -8.73
CA LEU A 433 -18.34 -4.17 -7.37
C LEU A 433 -19.08 -5.20 -6.49
N LYS A 434 -20.04 -5.96 -7.04
CA LYS A 434 -20.71 -7.06 -6.32
C LYS A 434 -19.71 -8.13 -5.90
N VAL A 435 -18.81 -8.53 -6.82
CA VAL A 435 -17.74 -9.49 -6.52
C VAL A 435 -16.76 -8.90 -5.48
N GLY A 436 -16.37 -7.64 -5.63
CA GLY A 436 -15.56 -6.92 -4.64
C GLY A 436 -16.20 -6.91 -3.24
N ALA A 437 -17.52 -6.68 -3.17
CA ALA A 437 -18.28 -6.73 -1.92
C ALA A 437 -18.24 -8.12 -1.28
N LEU A 438 -18.42 -9.18 -2.09
CA LEU A 438 -18.32 -10.56 -1.61
C LEU A 438 -16.91 -10.87 -1.06
N LEU A 439 -15.87 -10.44 -1.78
CA LEU A 439 -14.48 -10.63 -1.33
C LEU A 439 -14.19 -9.86 -0.03
N CYS A 440 -14.77 -8.67 0.17
CA CYS A 440 -14.70 -7.95 1.45
C CYS A 440 -15.39 -8.71 2.58
N LEU A 441 -16.53 -9.35 2.33
CA LEU A 441 -17.20 -10.19 3.32
C LEU A 441 -16.37 -11.45 3.67
N VAL A 442 -15.70 -12.05 2.70
CA VAL A 442 -14.73 -13.13 2.94
C VAL A 442 -13.59 -12.61 3.84
N GLY A 443 -13.05 -11.44 3.54
CA GLY A 443 -12.03 -10.79 4.37
C GLY A 443 -12.52 -10.48 5.80
N ALA A 444 -13.78 -10.05 5.95
CA ALA A 444 -14.42 -9.86 7.25
C ALA A 444 -14.51 -11.19 8.03
N GLY A 445 -14.88 -12.28 7.35
CA GLY A 445 -14.86 -13.64 7.91
C GLY A 445 -13.46 -14.05 8.37
N VAL A 446 -12.45 -13.84 7.52
CA VAL A 446 -11.03 -14.11 7.88
C VAL A 446 -10.63 -13.33 9.14
N ALA A 447 -10.99 -12.04 9.24
CA ALA A 447 -10.71 -11.23 10.43
C ALA A 447 -11.38 -11.82 11.68
N VAL A 448 -12.68 -12.12 11.59
CA VAL A 448 -13.47 -12.60 12.74
C VAL A 448 -13.01 -13.98 13.23
N PHE A 449 -12.63 -14.89 12.33
CA PHE A 449 -12.28 -16.27 12.72
C PHE A 449 -10.79 -16.47 13.00
N ALA A 450 -9.90 -15.71 12.36
CA ALA A 450 -8.46 -15.91 12.49
C ALA A 450 -7.79 -14.91 13.44
N VAL A 451 -8.23 -13.64 13.50
CA VAL A 451 -7.63 -12.63 14.38
C VAL A 451 -8.13 -12.85 15.81
N ARG A 452 -7.22 -13.07 16.75
CA ARG A 452 -7.54 -13.23 18.18
C ARG A 452 -7.48 -11.87 18.90
N LYS A 453 -8.13 -11.78 20.06
CA LYS A 453 -8.03 -10.61 20.95
C LYS A 453 -6.57 -10.49 21.42
N ILE A 454 -6.03 -9.28 21.40
CA ILE A 454 -4.71 -8.98 21.96
C ILE A 454 -4.84 -9.11 23.47
N GLU A 455 -4.21 -10.13 24.06
CA GLU A 455 -4.05 -10.24 25.50
C GLU A 455 -2.79 -9.44 25.86
N HIS A 456 -2.96 -8.24 26.42
CA HIS A 456 -1.85 -7.56 27.06
C HIS A 456 -1.51 -8.37 28.32
N PRO A 457 -0.25 -8.82 28.52
CA PRO A 457 0.14 -9.33 29.82
C PRO A 457 -0.12 -8.21 30.82
N HIS A 458 -1.03 -8.43 31.75
CA HIS A 458 -1.18 -7.55 32.90
C HIS A 458 0.21 -7.41 33.49
N HIS A 459 0.77 -6.19 33.50
CA HIS A 459 1.91 -5.86 34.30
C HIS A 459 1.51 -6.23 35.74
N ALA A 460 2.09 -7.30 36.24
CA ALA A 460 2.09 -7.65 37.65
C ALA A 460 2.96 -6.60 38.40
N HIS A 461 2.47 -5.39 38.44
CA HIS A 461 2.92 -4.34 39.31
C HIS A 461 1.89 -4.16 40.40
N ASP A 462 1.75 -5.17 41.25
CA ASP A 462 1.20 -5.08 42.61
C ASP A 462 1.53 -6.39 43.34
N ALA A 463 2.81 -6.67 43.46
CA ALA A 463 3.27 -7.46 44.60
C ALA A 463 3.62 -6.44 45.69
N PRO A 464 2.88 -6.35 46.79
CA PRO A 464 3.33 -5.52 47.93
C PRO A 464 4.67 -6.08 48.40
N ALA A 465 5.68 -5.19 48.49
CA ALA A 465 6.94 -5.51 49.13
C ALA A 465 6.64 -6.05 50.51
N ALA A 466 6.89 -7.34 50.69
CA ALA A 466 6.90 -7.92 52.02
C ALA A 466 7.96 -7.17 52.82
N VAL A 467 7.53 -6.40 53.81
CA VAL A 467 8.34 -5.81 54.84
C VAL A 467 8.91 -6.99 55.63
N GLU A 468 10.14 -7.34 55.40
CA GLU A 468 10.95 -8.10 56.37
C GLU A 468 11.20 -7.22 57.59
N ALA A 469 10.39 -7.47 58.61
CA ALA A 469 10.69 -7.05 59.98
C ALA A 469 11.33 -8.23 60.67
N ALA A 470 12.63 -8.15 60.95
CA ALA A 470 13.31 -8.70 62.13
C ALA A 470 14.78 -8.22 62.17
#